data_cb36f00ce665da007739121c1a97064b
#
_entry.id   cb36f00ce665da007739121c1a97064b
#
_cell.length_a   1.000
_cell.length_b   1.000
_cell.length_c   1.000
_cell.angle_alpha   90.00
_cell.angle_beta   90.00
_cell.angle_gamma   90.00
#
_symmetry.space_group_name_H-M   'P 1'
#
loop_
_entity.id
_entity.type
_entity.pdbx_description
1 polymer ?
#
loop_
_entity_poly.entity_id
_entity_poly.type
_entity_poly.pdbx_seq_one_letter_code
_entity_poly.pdbx_strand_id
1 'polypeptide(L)'
;KVRSISETFSVSHLLEKSFRQLSGGEKARVQLARCCIKNVPLLLADEPIAALDPFYQIDMMEQLKSLTPSHTCVVAIHHLSLAYKFCDEVILLNQGQIIANGETTNVLTAENLAKAFSIWAEIDEAKKEIMGIEKLSNELYKTDYA
;
A
#
# COMPACT_ATOMS: atom_id res chain seq x y z
N LYS A 1 -15.16 3.21 22.08
CA LYS A 1 -13.90 3.15 21.31
C LYS A 1 -13.77 1.83 20.53
N VAL A 2 -13.85 0.65 21.18
CA VAL A 2 -13.79 -0.66 20.47
C VAL A 2 -14.87 -0.75 19.41
N ARG A 3 -16.14 -0.47 19.74
CA ARG A 3 -17.26 -0.54 18.80
C ARG A 3 -17.05 0.38 17.58
N SER A 4 -16.68 1.65 17.79
CA SER A 4 -16.42 2.60 16.71
C SER A 4 -15.29 2.09 15.78
N ILE A 5 -14.17 1.62 16.33
CA ILE A 5 -13.07 1.09 15.53
C ILE A 5 -13.47 -0.20 14.81
N SER A 6 -14.24 -1.10 15.43
CA SER A 6 -14.70 -2.32 14.77
C SER A 6 -15.66 -2.05 13.61
N GLU A 7 -16.43 -0.98 13.68
CA GLU A 7 -17.26 -0.49 12.57
C GLU A 7 -16.40 0.06 11.44
N THR A 8 -15.42 0.93 11.76
CA THR A 8 -14.49 1.50 10.77
C THR A 8 -13.78 0.42 9.95
N PHE A 9 -13.29 -0.63 10.61
CA PHE A 9 -12.56 -1.72 9.94
C PHE A 9 -13.45 -2.88 9.50
N SER A 10 -14.78 -2.72 9.53
CA SER A 10 -15.76 -3.74 9.11
C SER A 10 -15.55 -5.10 9.80
N VAL A 11 -15.19 -5.06 11.11
CA VAL A 11 -14.92 -6.28 11.91
C VAL A 11 -15.89 -6.47 13.07
N SER A 12 -16.98 -5.68 13.16
CA SER A 12 -17.95 -5.76 14.26
C SER A 12 -18.58 -7.14 14.40
N HIS A 13 -18.83 -7.82 13.28
CA HIS A 13 -19.41 -9.17 13.23
C HIS A 13 -18.43 -10.28 13.68
N LEU A 14 -17.17 -9.91 13.92
CA LEU A 14 -16.10 -10.84 14.34
C LEU A 14 -15.78 -10.75 15.83
N LEU A 15 -16.39 -9.82 16.57
CA LEU A 15 -16.04 -9.55 17.97
C LEU A 15 -16.19 -10.76 18.89
N GLU A 16 -17.15 -11.64 18.60
CA GLU A 16 -17.41 -12.85 19.38
C GLU A 16 -16.67 -14.09 18.86
N LYS A 17 -15.97 -13.97 17.70
CA LYS A 17 -15.22 -15.10 17.13
C LYS A 17 -13.81 -15.19 17.73
N SER A 18 -13.34 -16.43 17.92
CA SER A 18 -11.92 -16.66 18.23
C SER A 18 -11.05 -16.24 17.03
N PHE A 19 -9.94 -15.57 17.29
CA PHE A 19 -8.98 -15.16 16.26
C PHE A 19 -8.49 -16.32 15.38
N ARG A 20 -8.44 -17.54 15.93
CA ARG A 20 -8.06 -18.75 15.18
C ARG A 20 -9.05 -19.14 14.09
N GLN A 21 -10.32 -18.78 14.26
CA GLN A 21 -11.41 -19.09 13.33
C GLN A 21 -11.54 -18.09 12.18
N LEU A 22 -10.77 -16.99 12.23
CA LEU A 22 -10.80 -15.94 11.22
C LEU A 22 -10.01 -16.37 9.98
N SER A 23 -10.51 -15.96 8.80
CA SER A 23 -9.77 -16.01 7.53
C SER A 23 -8.54 -15.11 7.58
N GLY A 24 -7.62 -15.25 6.61
CA GLY A 24 -6.42 -14.39 6.50
C GLY A 24 -6.78 -12.91 6.45
N GLY A 25 -7.75 -12.54 5.62
CA GLY A 25 -8.22 -11.16 5.48
C GLY A 25 -8.92 -10.62 6.73
N GLU A 26 -9.78 -11.44 7.38
CA GLU A 26 -10.40 -11.06 8.65
C GLU A 26 -9.34 -10.81 9.73
N LYS A 27 -8.29 -11.66 9.79
CA LYS A 27 -7.17 -11.49 10.71
C LYS A 27 -6.43 -10.17 10.48
N ALA A 28 -6.11 -9.85 9.21
CA ALA A 28 -5.42 -8.62 8.86
C ALA A 28 -6.22 -7.38 9.32
N ARG A 29 -7.52 -7.32 9.02
CA ARG A 29 -8.39 -6.21 9.45
C ARG A 29 -8.51 -6.10 10.97
N VAL A 30 -8.68 -7.22 11.67
CA VAL A 30 -8.74 -7.25 13.14
C VAL A 30 -7.42 -6.77 13.75
N GLN A 31 -6.28 -7.17 13.19
CA GLN A 31 -4.97 -6.71 13.67
C GLN A 31 -4.80 -5.20 13.48
N LEU A 32 -5.17 -4.66 12.33
CA LEU A 32 -5.12 -3.23 12.08
C LEU A 32 -6.05 -2.45 13.04
N ALA A 33 -7.29 -2.92 13.21
CA ALA A 33 -8.23 -2.33 14.16
C ALA A 33 -7.65 -2.30 15.59
N ARG A 34 -6.98 -3.36 16.02
CA ARG A 34 -6.32 -3.43 17.33
C ARG A 34 -5.20 -2.40 17.48
N CYS A 35 -4.40 -2.17 16.44
CA CYS A 35 -3.36 -1.13 16.46
C CYS A 35 -3.98 0.26 16.65
N CYS A 36 -5.09 0.55 15.98
CA CYS A 36 -5.77 1.85 16.04
C CYS A 36 -6.49 2.14 17.38
N ILE A 37 -6.78 1.10 18.19
CA ILE A 37 -7.39 1.30 19.53
C ILE A 37 -6.54 2.21 20.42
N LYS A 38 -5.22 2.14 20.33
CA LYS A 38 -4.30 2.88 21.18
C LYS A 38 -4.13 4.35 20.79
N ASN A 39 -4.64 4.74 19.61
CA ASN A 39 -4.53 6.12 19.10
C ASN A 39 -3.06 6.60 19.05
N VAL A 40 -2.17 5.78 18.53
CA VAL A 40 -0.74 6.10 18.39
C VAL A 40 -0.53 7.07 17.22
N PRO A 41 0.41 8.04 17.32
CA PRO A 41 0.62 9.02 16.27
C PRO A 41 1.26 8.41 15.00
N LEU A 42 1.95 7.28 15.12
CA LEU A 42 2.62 6.56 14.04
C LEU A 42 2.13 5.12 13.99
N LEU A 43 1.66 4.72 12.81
CA LEU A 43 1.30 3.34 12.48
C LEU A 43 2.28 2.79 11.44
N LEU A 44 2.90 1.66 11.75
CA LEU A 44 3.74 0.91 10.81
C LEU A 44 3.00 -0.36 10.40
N ALA A 45 2.80 -0.54 9.10
CA ALA A 45 2.13 -1.71 8.54
C ALA A 45 3.01 -2.35 7.47
N ASP A 46 3.36 -3.61 7.70
CA ASP A 46 4.16 -4.42 6.78
C ASP A 46 3.24 -5.38 6.03
N GLU A 47 3.14 -5.21 4.70
CA GLU A 47 2.32 -5.99 3.77
C GLU A 47 0.85 -6.19 4.25
N PRO A 48 0.15 -5.12 4.70
CA PRO A 48 -1.17 -5.28 5.35
C PRO A 48 -2.26 -5.79 4.40
N ILE A 49 -2.02 -5.75 3.09
CA ILE A 49 -2.97 -6.13 2.04
C ILE A 49 -2.64 -7.45 1.33
N ALA A 50 -1.50 -8.09 1.63
CA ALA A 50 -1.00 -9.25 0.89
C ALA A 50 -1.95 -10.47 0.90
N ALA A 51 -2.71 -10.64 1.99
CA ALA A 51 -3.65 -11.78 2.16
C ALA A 51 -5.10 -11.41 1.87
N LEU A 52 -5.37 -10.28 1.22
CA LEU A 52 -6.70 -9.76 0.95
C LEU A 52 -7.09 -9.93 -0.53
N ASP A 53 -8.39 -10.20 -0.76
CA ASP A 53 -8.98 -10.08 -2.09
C ASP A 53 -8.95 -8.62 -2.59
N PRO A 54 -8.98 -8.36 -3.91
CA PRO A 54 -8.85 -7.01 -4.47
C PRO A 54 -9.79 -5.97 -3.87
N PHE A 55 -11.03 -6.33 -3.60
CA PHE A 55 -11.99 -5.45 -2.94
C PHE A 55 -11.49 -5.01 -1.56
N TYR A 56 -11.04 -5.96 -0.74
CA TYR A 56 -10.55 -5.68 0.61
C TYR A 56 -9.17 -5.01 0.64
N GLN A 57 -8.36 -5.17 -0.40
CA GLN A 57 -7.12 -4.40 -0.56
C GLN A 57 -7.41 -2.90 -0.67
N ILE A 58 -8.36 -2.55 -1.54
CA ILE A 58 -8.80 -1.16 -1.73
C ILE A 58 -9.41 -0.62 -0.43
N ASP A 59 -10.35 -1.34 0.15
CA ASP A 59 -11.02 -0.96 1.40
C ASP A 59 -10.02 -0.72 2.54
N MET A 60 -9.00 -1.57 2.67
CA MET A 60 -7.93 -1.42 3.67
C MET A 60 -7.10 -0.15 3.43
N MET A 61 -6.73 0.13 2.18
CA MET A 61 -5.97 1.34 1.85
C MET A 61 -6.80 2.61 2.06
N GLU A 62 -8.10 2.59 1.76
CA GLU A 62 -9.03 3.67 2.08
C GLU A 62 -9.13 3.92 3.59
N GLN A 63 -9.23 2.85 4.37
CA GLN A 63 -9.26 2.94 5.83
C GLN A 63 -7.96 3.51 6.40
N LEU A 64 -6.79 3.05 5.92
CA LEU A 64 -5.49 3.60 6.31
C LEU A 64 -5.40 5.10 5.95
N LYS A 65 -5.84 5.47 4.75
CA LYS A 65 -5.88 6.87 4.31
C LYS A 65 -6.79 7.73 5.19
N SER A 66 -7.93 7.21 5.63
CA SER A 66 -8.86 7.92 6.51
C SER A 66 -8.31 8.21 7.91
N LEU A 67 -7.27 7.50 8.34
CA LEU A 67 -6.59 7.78 9.62
C LEU A 67 -5.73 9.05 9.56
N THR A 68 -5.30 9.47 8.39
CA THR A 68 -4.65 10.76 8.19
C THR A 68 -5.72 11.87 8.20
N PRO A 69 -5.51 13.06 8.75
CA PRO A 69 -4.25 13.65 9.21
C PRO A 69 -3.92 13.38 10.68
N SER A 70 -4.71 12.62 11.41
CA SER A 70 -4.50 12.39 12.86
C SER A 70 -3.35 11.44 13.15
N HIS A 71 -2.95 10.62 12.19
CA HIS A 71 -1.91 9.60 12.32
C HIS A 71 -0.97 9.65 11.10
N THR A 72 0.30 9.40 11.31
CA THR A 72 1.22 9.07 10.22
C THR A 72 1.17 7.56 9.99
N CYS A 73 0.84 7.14 8.77
CA CYS A 73 0.82 5.74 8.38
C CYS A 73 2.00 5.45 7.45
N VAL A 74 2.91 4.57 7.86
CA VAL A 74 3.98 4.04 7.01
C VAL A 74 3.62 2.61 6.64
N VAL A 75 3.47 2.36 5.33
CA VAL A 75 2.99 1.10 4.80
C VAL A 75 4.02 0.53 3.84
N ALA A 76 4.56 -0.65 4.13
CA ALA A 76 5.35 -1.39 3.17
C ALA A 76 4.42 -2.23 2.29
N ILE A 77 4.41 -1.97 0.99
CA ILE A 77 3.60 -2.70 0.00
C ILE A 77 4.37 -2.86 -1.31
N HIS A 78 4.04 -3.92 -2.05
CA HIS A 78 4.59 -4.16 -3.39
C HIS A 78 3.58 -3.86 -4.52
N HIS A 79 2.37 -3.39 -4.19
CA HIS A 79 1.31 -3.09 -5.16
C HIS A 79 1.40 -1.63 -5.62
N LEU A 80 2.14 -1.39 -6.72
CA LEU A 80 2.46 -0.05 -7.23
C LEU A 80 1.24 0.82 -7.48
N SER A 81 0.17 0.29 -8.09
CA SER A 81 -1.05 1.06 -8.38
C SER A 81 -1.77 1.50 -7.11
N LEU A 82 -1.78 0.68 -6.05
CA LEU A 82 -2.35 1.08 -4.76
C LEU A 82 -1.47 2.12 -4.05
N ALA A 83 -0.14 1.97 -4.12
CA ALA A 83 0.77 2.99 -3.61
C ALA A 83 0.52 4.34 -4.33
N TYR A 84 0.45 4.32 -5.67
CA TYR A 84 0.22 5.53 -6.47
C TYR A 84 -1.12 6.22 -6.15
N LYS A 85 -2.16 5.42 -5.92
CA LYS A 85 -3.52 5.92 -5.66
C LYS A 85 -3.69 6.48 -4.24
N PHE A 86 -3.09 5.85 -3.24
CA PHE A 86 -3.42 6.10 -1.85
C PHE A 86 -2.33 6.78 -1.02
N CYS A 87 -1.05 6.65 -1.40
CA CYS A 87 0.04 7.26 -0.65
C CYS A 87 0.27 8.72 -1.07
N ASP A 88 0.58 9.57 -0.10
CA ASP A 88 0.98 10.96 -0.36
C ASP A 88 2.44 11.02 -0.75
N GLU A 89 3.27 10.26 -0.02
CA GLU A 89 4.71 10.15 -0.23
C GLU A 89 5.10 8.67 -0.35
N VAL A 90 6.16 8.42 -1.11
CA VAL A 90 6.70 7.08 -1.33
C VAL A 90 8.22 7.10 -1.13
N ILE A 91 8.72 6.02 -0.55
CA ILE A 91 10.14 5.67 -0.54
C ILE A 91 10.30 4.43 -1.42
N LEU A 92 10.97 4.58 -2.57
CA LEU A 92 11.21 3.49 -3.51
C LEU A 92 12.53 2.81 -3.18
N LEU A 93 12.47 1.51 -2.91
CA LEU A 93 13.61 0.71 -2.48
C LEU A 93 13.98 -0.35 -3.51
N ASN A 94 15.27 -0.52 -3.75
CA ASN A 94 15.80 -1.67 -4.48
C ASN A 94 17.12 -2.13 -3.83
N GLN A 95 17.28 -3.42 -3.60
CA GLN A 95 18.48 -4.06 -3.02
C GLN A 95 18.98 -3.35 -1.75
N GLY A 96 18.07 -2.91 -0.89
CA GLY A 96 18.38 -2.21 0.36
C GLY A 96 18.82 -0.75 0.20
N GLN A 97 18.74 -0.19 -1.00
CA GLN A 97 19.05 1.21 -1.29
C GLN A 97 17.80 2.01 -1.64
N ILE A 98 17.78 3.27 -1.23
CA ILE A 98 16.72 4.20 -1.64
C ILE A 98 17.05 4.70 -3.05
N ILE A 99 16.15 4.38 -3.99
CA ILE A 99 16.23 4.85 -5.39
C ILE A 99 15.67 6.25 -5.53
N ALA A 100 14.51 6.50 -4.89
CA ALA A 100 13.86 7.79 -4.85
C ALA A 100 12.99 7.90 -3.60
N ASN A 101 12.72 9.13 -3.13
CA ASN A 101 11.76 9.41 -2.07
C ASN A 101 11.10 10.77 -2.29
N GLY A 102 9.89 10.95 -1.80
CA GLY A 102 9.12 12.19 -1.88
C GLY A 102 7.67 11.95 -2.29
N GLU A 103 7.05 12.98 -2.88
CA GLU A 103 5.68 12.90 -3.38
C GLU A 103 5.51 11.75 -4.38
N THR A 104 4.41 11.04 -4.25
CA THR A 104 4.13 9.82 -5.02
C THR A 104 4.26 10.03 -6.53
N THR A 105 3.74 11.14 -7.06
CA THR A 105 3.80 11.47 -8.49
C THR A 105 5.23 11.73 -9.00
N ASN A 106 6.11 12.25 -8.13
CA ASN A 106 7.50 12.53 -8.46
C ASN A 106 8.39 11.27 -8.30
N VAL A 107 7.98 10.31 -7.50
CA VAL A 107 8.75 9.10 -7.20
C VAL A 107 8.35 7.93 -8.09
N LEU A 108 7.06 7.65 -8.25
CA LEU A 108 6.57 6.54 -9.08
C LEU A 108 6.46 6.96 -10.54
N THR A 109 7.61 7.24 -11.16
CA THR A 109 7.76 7.54 -12.58
C THR A 109 8.20 6.30 -13.35
N ALA A 110 7.96 6.27 -14.68
CA ALA A 110 8.42 5.17 -15.53
C ALA A 110 9.94 4.96 -15.41
N GLU A 111 10.72 6.04 -15.34
CA GLU A 111 12.19 6.01 -15.17
C GLU A 111 12.58 5.35 -13.84
N ASN A 112 12.01 5.77 -12.71
CA ASN A 112 12.32 5.22 -11.40
C ASN A 112 11.88 3.76 -11.27
N LEU A 113 10.73 3.39 -11.86
CA LEU A 113 10.26 2.01 -11.90
C LEU A 113 11.17 1.12 -12.74
N ALA A 114 11.68 1.64 -13.86
CA ALA A 114 12.68 0.94 -14.66
C ALA A 114 13.96 0.69 -13.86
N LYS A 115 14.47 1.70 -13.16
CA LYS A 115 15.67 1.59 -12.32
C LYS A 115 15.47 0.65 -11.14
N ALA A 116 14.32 0.74 -10.46
CA ALA A 116 14.07 -0.04 -9.25
C ALA A 116 13.74 -1.50 -9.52
N PHE A 117 12.95 -1.78 -10.57
CA PHE A 117 12.36 -3.10 -10.77
C PHE A 117 12.64 -3.71 -12.14
N SER A 118 13.34 -2.99 -13.04
CA SER A 118 13.55 -3.41 -14.43
C SER A 118 12.23 -3.68 -15.16
N ILE A 119 11.25 -2.81 -14.97
CA ILE A 119 9.95 -2.85 -15.62
C ILE A 119 9.69 -1.56 -16.38
N TRP A 120 8.95 -1.68 -17.47
CA TRP A 120 8.29 -0.56 -18.11
C TRP A 120 6.86 -0.44 -17.55
N ALA A 121 6.39 0.78 -17.35
CA ALA A 121 5.05 1.05 -16.89
C ALA A 121 4.53 2.37 -17.48
N GLU A 122 3.27 2.38 -17.87
CA GLU A 122 2.54 3.58 -18.27
C GLU A 122 1.82 4.17 -17.05
N ILE A 123 1.97 5.49 -16.86
CA ILE A 123 1.40 6.20 -15.71
C ILE A 123 0.36 7.20 -16.20
N ASP A 124 -0.89 7.00 -15.81
CA ASP A 124 -1.98 7.94 -16.01
C ASP A 124 -2.15 8.79 -14.74
N GLU A 125 -1.53 9.98 -14.75
CA GLU A 125 -1.59 10.89 -13.60
C GLU A 125 -3.00 11.38 -13.32
N ALA A 126 -3.84 11.56 -14.34
CA ALA A 126 -5.21 12.06 -14.19
C ALA A 126 -6.11 11.04 -13.47
N LYS A 127 -5.91 9.76 -13.75
CA LYS A 127 -6.65 8.66 -13.10
C LYS A 127 -5.96 8.14 -11.84
N LYS A 128 -4.70 8.53 -11.59
CA LYS A 128 -3.83 7.95 -10.57
C LYS A 128 -3.70 6.44 -10.72
N GLU A 129 -3.36 5.99 -11.91
CA GLU A 129 -3.22 4.58 -12.27
C GLU A 129 -1.86 4.29 -12.89
N ILE A 130 -1.32 3.11 -12.56
CA ILE A 130 -0.15 2.54 -13.24
C ILE A 130 -0.65 1.37 -14.08
N MET A 131 -0.41 1.42 -15.39
CA MET A 131 -0.90 0.46 -16.37
C MET A 131 0.25 -0.14 -17.17
N GLY A 132 -0.05 -1.18 -17.95
CA GLY A 132 0.86 -1.73 -18.94
C GLY A 132 2.21 -2.15 -18.36
N ILE A 133 2.22 -2.76 -17.17
CA ILE A 133 3.47 -3.20 -16.52
C ILE A 133 4.06 -4.36 -17.30
N GLU A 134 5.24 -4.16 -17.87
CA GLU A 134 5.97 -5.15 -18.63
C GLU A 134 7.42 -5.25 -18.15
N LYS A 135 8.01 -6.44 -18.29
CA LYS A 135 9.43 -6.62 -18.01
C LYS A 135 10.26 -5.92 -19.08
N LEU A 136 11.20 -5.10 -18.69
CA LEU A 136 12.17 -4.53 -19.63
C LEU A 136 13.04 -5.65 -20.22
N SER A 137 13.05 -5.76 -21.56
CA SER A 137 14.00 -6.62 -22.26
C SER A 137 15.38 -5.97 -22.22
N ASN A 138 16.46 -6.79 -22.23
CA ASN A 138 17.85 -6.30 -22.21
C ASN A 138 18.20 -5.32 -23.35
N GLU A 139 17.39 -5.24 -24.40
CA GLU A 139 17.58 -4.33 -25.52
C GLU A 139 17.07 -2.92 -25.26
N LEU A 140 15.95 -2.79 -24.52
CA LEU A 140 15.37 -1.48 -24.17
C LEU A 140 16.14 -0.76 -23.06
N TYR A 141 16.77 -1.51 -22.15
CA TYR A 141 17.57 -0.93 -21.05
C TYR A 141 18.78 -0.12 -21.55
N LYS A 142 19.33 -0.44 -22.74
CA LYS A 142 20.52 0.22 -23.29
C LYS A 142 20.20 1.49 -24.07
N THR A 143 18.96 1.71 -24.50
CA THR A 143 18.61 2.81 -25.40
C THR A 143 18.06 4.03 -24.70
N ASP A 144 17.28 3.84 -23.63
CA ASP A 144 16.50 4.94 -23.03
C ASP A 144 16.88 5.31 -21.59
N TYR A 145 17.70 4.49 -20.89
CA TYR A 145 17.99 4.67 -19.46
C TYR A 145 19.47 4.45 -19.07
N ALA A 146 20.40 4.48 -20.01
CA ALA A 146 21.85 4.34 -19.77
C ALA A 146 22.57 5.69 -19.63
#